data_5403e6ffdbeaa3cac2dc0ecf25e4e765
#
_entry.id   5403e6ffdbeaa3cac2dc0ecf25e4e765
#
_cell.length_a   1.000
_cell.length_b   1.000
_cell.length_c   1.000
_cell.angle_alpha   90.00
_cell.angle_beta   90.00
_cell.angle_gamma   90.00
#
_symmetry.space_group_name_H-M   'P 1'
#
loop_
_entity.id
_entity.type
_entity.pdbx_description
1 polymer ?
#
loop_
_entity_poly.entity_id
_entity_poly.type
_entity_poly.pdbx_seq_one_letter_code
_entity_poly.pdbx_strand_id
1 'polypeptide(L)'
;MNTNQYTQKTLEALQAAQQLAVEYQHNALEPEHLLHALASQEQGLIPQLLQKLNVDPGSFAAAVAEKLSALPRVSGSGRDPDKVYISQATDKVLSAAAREAKAMKDEYVSVEHVFLGLLDEPTQNTTELFRAFGIAKDKFLQQLTAVRGNQRVTTDNPEDTYNALQKYGQDLVELARKQKLDPVIGRDQEIRNVIRILSRKTKNNPCLIGEPGVGKTAIAEGLAQRIVRGDVPENLKDRTVFSLDMGALVAGAK
;
A
#
# COMPACT_ATOMS: atom_id res chain seq x y z
N MET A 1 -11.82 24.12 -0.37
CA MET A 1 -11.66 22.66 -0.43
C MET A 1 -12.37 22.06 0.79
N ASN A 2 -13.27 21.09 0.63
CA ASN A 2 -13.94 20.46 1.78
C ASN A 2 -13.02 19.33 2.29
N THR A 3 -12.22 19.62 3.31
CA THR A 3 -11.21 18.70 3.88
C THR A 3 -11.82 17.42 4.47
N ASN A 4 -13.10 17.44 4.83
CA ASN A 4 -13.81 16.31 5.44
C ASN A 4 -14.05 15.13 4.47
N GLN A 5 -13.74 15.29 3.19
CA GLN A 5 -13.89 14.25 2.17
C GLN A 5 -12.60 13.47 1.89
N TYR A 6 -11.49 13.83 2.52
CA TYR A 6 -10.18 13.22 2.30
C TYR A 6 -9.78 12.35 3.48
N THR A 7 -9.08 11.24 3.19
CA THR A 7 -8.46 10.42 4.23
C THR A 7 -7.32 11.18 4.91
N GLN A 8 -6.94 10.77 6.11
CA GLN A 8 -5.83 11.39 6.85
C GLN A 8 -4.53 11.33 6.05
N LYS A 9 -4.23 10.20 5.41
CA LYS A 9 -3.04 10.04 4.55
C LYS A 9 -3.07 10.96 3.34
N THR A 10 -4.23 11.21 2.76
CA THR A 10 -4.37 12.18 1.67
C THR A 10 -4.13 13.61 2.15
N LEU A 11 -4.63 13.97 3.33
CA LEU A 11 -4.37 15.29 3.93
C LEU A 11 -2.89 15.47 4.27
N GLU A 12 -2.23 14.46 4.82
CA GLU A 12 -0.77 14.46 5.05
C GLU A 12 0.00 14.68 3.73
N ALA A 13 -0.38 13.99 2.65
CA ALA A 13 0.25 14.14 1.34
C ALA A 13 0.05 15.55 0.77
N LEU A 14 -1.16 16.13 0.92
CA LEU A 14 -1.45 17.51 0.50
C LEU A 14 -0.62 18.54 1.28
N GLN A 15 -0.47 18.36 2.59
CA GLN A 15 0.37 19.21 3.44
C GLN A 15 1.84 19.09 3.05
N ALA A 16 2.34 17.87 2.87
CA ALA A 16 3.71 17.64 2.42
C ALA A 16 3.99 18.26 1.04
N ALA A 17 3.05 18.14 0.11
CA ALA A 17 3.14 18.76 -1.21
C ALA A 17 3.15 20.30 -1.13
N GLN A 18 2.35 20.90 -0.23
CA GLN A 18 2.37 22.35 0.01
C GLN A 18 3.71 22.79 0.60
N GLN A 19 4.25 22.03 1.53
CA GLN A 19 5.56 22.31 2.14
C GLN A 19 6.68 22.25 1.11
N LEU A 20 6.66 21.24 0.22
CA LEU A 20 7.59 21.16 -0.91
C LEU A 20 7.49 22.38 -1.84
N ALA A 21 6.29 22.86 -2.15
CA ALA A 21 6.12 24.06 -2.97
C ALA A 21 6.74 25.29 -2.32
N VAL A 22 6.65 25.40 -0.99
CA VAL A 22 7.34 26.47 -0.22
C VAL A 22 8.86 26.32 -0.31
N GLU A 23 9.40 25.11 -0.07
CA GLU A 23 10.83 24.80 -0.09
C GLU A 23 11.47 25.08 -1.46
N TYR A 24 10.78 24.68 -2.53
CA TYR A 24 11.22 24.92 -3.91
C TYR A 24 10.96 26.35 -4.39
N GLN A 25 10.36 27.20 -3.55
CA GLN A 25 10.01 28.59 -3.88
C GLN A 25 8.99 28.69 -5.03
N HIS A 26 8.07 27.75 -5.12
CA HIS A 26 6.99 27.79 -6.10
C HIS A 26 5.80 28.57 -5.55
N ASN A 27 5.08 29.25 -6.43
CA ASN A 27 3.88 30.06 -6.10
C ASN A 27 2.61 29.24 -6.04
N ALA A 28 2.62 28.09 -6.72
CA ALA A 28 1.48 27.21 -6.84
C ALA A 28 1.85 25.77 -6.52
N LEU A 29 0.88 25.07 -5.95
CA LEU A 29 0.91 23.63 -5.77
C LEU A 29 0.62 22.97 -7.13
N GLU A 30 1.65 22.44 -7.76
CA GLU A 30 1.57 21.72 -9.03
C GLU A 30 1.40 20.22 -8.82
N PRO A 31 0.88 19.45 -9.80
CA PRO A 31 0.72 17.99 -9.71
C PRO A 31 2.00 17.25 -9.36
N GLU A 32 3.16 17.75 -9.76
CA GLU A 32 4.48 17.18 -9.45
C GLU A 32 4.77 17.18 -7.94
N HIS A 33 4.30 18.20 -7.18
CA HIS A 33 4.44 18.22 -5.73
C HIS A 33 3.62 17.11 -5.07
N LEU A 34 2.37 16.93 -5.53
CA LEU A 34 1.51 15.83 -5.06
C LEU A 34 2.11 14.47 -5.39
N LEU A 35 2.62 14.32 -6.61
CA LEU A 35 3.23 13.06 -7.05
C LEU A 35 4.45 12.71 -6.19
N HIS A 36 5.30 13.70 -5.89
CA HIS A 36 6.45 13.51 -5.00
C HIS A 36 6.01 13.13 -3.59
N ALA A 37 5.08 13.88 -3.00
CA ALA A 37 4.58 13.62 -1.66
C ALA A 37 3.99 12.21 -1.53
N LEU A 38 3.17 11.78 -2.50
CA LEU A 38 2.58 10.44 -2.52
C LEU A 38 3.65 9.34 -2.67
N ALA A 39 4.65 9.53 -3.53
CA ALA A 39 5.71 8.55 -3.77
C ALA A 39 6.68 8.41 -2.59
N SER A 40 6.82 9.47 -1.78
CA SER A 40 7.75 9.53 -0.64
C SER A 40 7.08 9.26 0.71
N GLN A 41 5.79 8.97 0.74
CA GLN A 41 5.04 8.77 1.99
C GLN A 41 5.53 7.49 2.69
N GLU A 42 6.05 7.62 3.93
CA GLU A 42 6.52 6.48 4.71
C GLU A 42 5.38 5.49 4.98
N GLN A 43 5.64 4.22 4.70
CA GLN A 43 4.65 3.14 4.83
C GLN A 43 3.33 3.40 4.07
N GLY A 44 3.35 4.33 3.09
CA GLY A 44 2.19 4.69 2.30
C GLY A 44 1.78 3.60 1.30
N LEU A 45 0.52 3.63 0.89
CA LEU A 45 -0.03 2.70 -0.11
C LEU A 45 0.63 2.90 -1.48
N ILE A 46 0.91 4.16 -1.88
CA ILE A 46 1.49 4.43 -3.20
C ILE A 46 2.90 3.85 -3.37
N PRO A 47 3.87 4.03 -2.43
CA PRO A 47 5.15 3.33 -2.50
C PRO A 47 5.03 1.81 -2.62
N GLN A 48 4.10 1.18 -1.89
CA GLN A 48 3.86 -0.26 -1.97
C GLN A 48 3.35 -0.69 -3.36
N LEU A 49 2.43 0.08 -3.94
CA LEU A 49 1.91 -0.18 -5.29
C LEU A 49 2.98 0.02 -6.36
N LEU A 50 3.84 1.03 -6.23
CA LEU A 50 4.98 1.25 -7.12
C LEU A 50 5.94 0.04 -7.08
N GLN A 51 6.28 -0.47 -5.90
CA GLN A 51 7.10 -1.69 -5.76
C GLN A 51 6.46 -2.90 -6.45
N LYS A 52 5.14 -3.08 -6.34
CA LYS A 52 4.40 -4.16 -7.03
C LYS A 52 4.39 -3.98 -8.55
N LEU A 53 4.56 -2.77 -9.05
CA LEU A 53 4.76 -2.45 -10.46
C LEU A 53 6.23 -2.59 -10.89
N ASN A 54 7.13 -3.09 -10.02
CA ASN A 54 8.57 -3.15 -10.21
C ASN A 54 9.23 -1.77 -10.40
N VAL A 55 8.66 -0.74 -9.79
CA VAL A 55 9.19 0.62 -9.75
C VAL A 55 9.75 0.87 -8.35
N ASP A 56 11.03 1.25 -8.26
CA ASP A 56 11.63 1.66 -6.99
C ASP A 56 11.11 3.04 -6.60
N PRO A 57 10.40 3.18 -5.44
CA PRO A 57 9.79 4.44 -5.03
C PRO A 57 10.82 5.56 -4.84
N GLY A 58 12.02 5.23 -4.35
CA GLY A 58 13.08 6.21 -4.13
C GLY A 58 13.59 6.80 -5.45
N SER A 59 13.87 5.94 -6.43
CA SER A 59 14.29 6.38 -7.77
C SER A 59 13.18 7.19 -8.47
N PHE A 60 11.93 6.78 -8.30
CA PHE A 60 10.79 7.52 -8.86
C PHE A 60 10.65 8.90 -8.21
N ALA A 61 10.68 9.00 -6.87
CA ALA A 61 10.62 10.27 -6.15
C ALA A 61 11.78 11.20 -6.53
N ALA A 62 13.00 10.67 -6.69
CA ALA A 62 14.15 11.43 -7.14
C ALA A 62 13.94 12.02 -8.55
N ALA A 63 13.40 11.24 -9.49
CA ALA A 63 13.08 11.73 -10.83
C ALA A 63 11.98 12.81 -10.81
N VAL A 64 10.99 12.68 -9.92
CA VAL A 64 9.97 13.75 -9.70
C VAL A 64 10.64 15.01 -9.14
N ALA A 65 11.57 14.89 -8.19
CA ALA A 65 12.30 16.02 -7.62
C ALA A 65 13.15 16.77 -8.67
N GLU A 66 13.72 16.07 -9.65
CA GLU A 66 14.39 16.71 -10.78
C GLU A 66 13.42 17.58 -11.59
N LYS A 67 12.21 17.07 -11.89
CA LYS A 67 11.17 17.86 -12.57
C LYS A 67 10.73 19.07 -11.74
N LEU A 68 10.59 18.93 -10.42
CA LEU A 68 10.28 20.03 -9.51
C LEU A 68 11.36 21.10 -9.55
N SER A 69 12.63 20.71 -9.56
CA SER A 69 13.76 21.65 -9.61
C SER A 69 13.79 22.49 -10.89
N ALA A 70 13.21 21.97 -11.97
CA ALA A 70 13.11 22.64 -13.27
C ALA A 70 11.91 23.60 -13.38
N LEU A 71 10.96 23.56 -12.45
CA LEU A 71 9.84 24.49 -12.44
C LEU A 71 10.28 25.93 -12.11
N PRO A 72 9.57 26.95 -12.64
CA PRO A 72 9.89 28.34 -12.38
C PRO A 72 9.82 28.69 -10.89
N ARG A 73 10.89 29.26 -10.35
CA ARG A 73 10.93 29.75 -8.97
C ARG A 73 10.53 31.22 -8.93
N VAL A 74 9.77 31.58 -7.93
CA VAL A 74 9.36 32.97 -7.70
C VAL A 74 10.18 33.54 -6.53
N SER A 75 11.05 34.50 -6.83
CA SER A 75 11.83 35.25 -5.85
C SER A 75 11.43 36.73 -5.88
N GLY A 76 11.24 37.34 -4.72
CA GLY A 76 10.99 38.77 -4.61
C GLY A 76 10.26 39.15 -3.32
N SER A 77 10.27 40.44 -2.98
CA SER A 77 9.67 41.00 -1.75
C SER A 77 8.14 40.96 -1.69
N GLY A 78 7.48 40.53 -2.75
CA GLY A 78 6.01 40.38 -2.81
C GLY A 78 5.51 38.95 -2.65
N ARG A 79 6.42 37.97 -2.42
CA ARG A 79 6.02 36.60 -2.16
C ARG A 79 5.61 36.47 -0.69
N ASP A 80 4.40 36.00 -0.45
CA ASP A 80 3.95 35.53 0.86
C ASP A 80 4.27 34.02 0.94
N PRO A 81 5.28 33.61 1.74
CA PRO A 81 5.67 32.20 1.83
C PRO A 81 4.54 31.28 2.28
N ASP A 82 3.56 31.84 3.01
CA ASP A 82 2.45 31.09 3.59
C ASP A 82 1.26 30.94 2.60
N LYS A 83 1.33 31.60 1.42
CA LYS A 83 0.28 31.56 0.42
C LYS A 83 0.71 30.82 -0.84
N VAL A 84 0.60 29.48 -0.80
CA VAL A 84 0.71 28.64 -1.99
C VAL A 84 -0.69 28.42 -2.57
N TYR A 85 -0.90 28.83 -3.81
CA TYR A 85 -2.18 28.63 -4.51
C TYR A 85 -2.24 27.23 -5.11
N ILE A 86 -3.43 26.65 -5.20
CA ILE A 86 -3.63 25.41 -5.96
C ILE A 86 -3.64 25.77 -7.45
N SER A 87 -2.78 25.15 -8.25
CA SER A 87 -2.79 25.36 -9.70
C SER A 87 -4.05 24.77 -10.34
N GLN A 88 -4.41 25.27 -11.52
CA GLN A 88 -5.54 24.73 -12.27
C GLN A 88 -5.33 23.25 -12.63
N ALA A 89 -4.09 22.83 -12.87
CA ALA A 89 -3.75 21.44 -13.14
C ALA A 89 -4.00 20.57 -11.90
N THR A 90 -3.57 21.03 -10.73
CA THR A 90 -3.82 20.32 -9.47
C THR A 90 -5.31 20.25 -9.12
N ASP A 91 -6.07 21.32 -9.37
CA ASP A 91 -7.51 21.30 -9.16
C ASP A 91 -8.22 20.26 -10.05
N LYS A 92 -7.78 20.12 -11.31
CA LYS A 92 -8.27 19.06 -12.21
C LYS A 92 -7.95 17.66 -11.67
N VAL A 93 -6.72 17.45 -11.20
CA VAL A 93 -6.30 16.17 -10.58
C VAL A 93 -7.18 15.82 -9.39
N LEU A 94 -7.43 16.77 -8.48
CA LEU A 94 -8.26 16.54 -7.29
C LEU A 94 -9.74 16.31 -7.67
N SER A 95 -10.23 17.00 -8.69
CA SER A 95 -11.55 16.75 -9.25
C SER A 95 -11.67 15.36 -9.90
N ALA A 96 -10.63 14.90 -10.59
CA ALA A 96 -10.53 13.54 -11.13
C ALA A 96 -10.50 12.51 -10.00
N ALA A 97 -9.71 12.73 -8.95
CA ALA A 97 -9.64 11.88 -7.78
C ALA A 97 -11.03 11.70 -7.12
N ALA A 98 -11.81 12.78 -7.00
CA ALA A 98 -13.17 12.70 -6.46
C ALA A 98 -14.11 11.91 -7.38
N ARG A 99 -13.94 11.98 -8.71
CA ARG A 99 -14.71 11.14 -9.66
C ARG A 99 -14.36 9.67 -9.52
N GLU A 100 -13.07 9.34 -9.35
CA GLU A 100 -12.60 7.96 -9.15
C GLU A 100 -13.15 7.37 -7.84
N ALA A 101 -13.08 8.12 -6.73
CA ALA A 101 -13.66 7.70 -5.46
C ALA A 101 -15.17 7.40 -5.60
N LYS A 102 -15.91 8.26 -6.28
CA LYS A 102 -17.34 8.04 -6.54
C LYS A 102 -17.60 6.82 -7.43
N ALA A 103 -16.77 6.59 -8.46
CA ALA A 103 -16.87 5.43 -9.34
C ALA A 103 -16.62 4.12 -8.57
N MET A 104 -15.68 4.13 -7.62
CA MET A 104 -15.39 3.01 -6.72
C MET A 104 -16.40 2.87 -5.57
N LYS A 105 -17.36 3.80 -5.46
CA LYS A 105 -18.37 3.87 -4.37
C LYS A 105 -17.72 4.05 -2.99
N ASP A 106 -16.66 4.82 -2.92
CA ASP A 106 -15.96 5.17 -1.71
C ASP A 106 -16.53 6.47 -1.13
N GLU A 107 -16.50 6.58 0.20
CA GLU A 107 -17.00 7.75 0.93
C GLU A 107 -15.94 8.84 1.08
N TYR A 108 -14.67 8.45 1.05
CA TYR A 108 -13.52 9.35 1.17
C TYR A 108 -12.61 9.26 -0.06
N VAL A 109 -11.97 10.38 -0.37
CA VAL A 109 -10.90 10.45 -1.38
C VAL A 109 -9.58 10.09 -0.71
N SER A 110 -9.05 8.92 -1.03
CA SER A 110 -7.79 8.39 -0.52
C SER A 110 -6.62 8.63 -1.48
N VAL A 111 -5.42 8.28 -1.04
CA VAL A 111 -4.17 8.49 -1.80
C VAL A 111 -4.18 7.82 -3.17
N GLU A 112 -4.80 6.64 -3.28
CA GLU A 112 -4.93 5.94 -4.56
C GLU A 112 -5.83 6.69 -5.56
N HIS A 113 -6.88 7.35 -5.09
CA HIS A 113 -7.73 8.18 -5.96
C HIS A 113 -6.98 9.40 -6.46
N VAL A 114 -6.15 10.01 -5.61
CA VAL A 114 -5.30 11.14 -6.03
C VAL A 114 -4.27 10.69 -7.06
N PHE A 115 -3.67 9.52 -6.87
CA PHE A 115 -2.73 8.96 -7.84
C PHE A 115 -3.41 8.61 -9.17
N LEU A 116 -4.63 8.06 -9.15
CA LEU A 116 -5.45 7.85 -10.36
C LEU A 116 -5.79 9.17 -11.04
N GLY A 117 -6.12 10.21 -10.25
CA GLY A 117 -6.34 11.55 -10.78
C GLY A 117 -5.11 12.12 -11.49
N LEU A 118 -3.90 11.87 -10.99
CA LEU A 118 -2.64 12.24 -11.64
C LEU A 118 -2.40 11.47 -12.95
N LEU A 119 -2.88 10.22 -13.03
CA LEU A 119 -2.82 9.43 -14.27
C LEU A 119 -3.87 9.88 -15.31
N ASP A 120 -5.02 10.39 -14.86
CA ASP A 120 -6.12 10.84 -15.74
C ASP A 120 -5.91 12.26 -16.27
N GLU A 121 -5.34 13.14 -15.48
CA GLU A 121 -5.09 14.56 -15.79
C GLU A 121 -3.58 14.87 -15.71
N PRO A 122 -2.74 14.17 -16.49
CA PRO A 122 -1.29 14.34 -16.37
C PRO A 122 -0.83 15.66 -16.99
N THR A 123 0.18 16.28 -16.37
CA THR A 123 0.99 17.34 -17.02
C THR A 123 1.95 16.73 -18.02
N GLN A 124 2.67 17.57 -18.77
CA GLN A 124 3.75 17.07 -19.63
C GLN A 124 4.81 16.32 -18.79
N ASN A 125 5.23 16.90 -17.67
CA ASN A 125 6.25 16.32 -16.80
C ASN A 125 5.80 14.97 -16.21
N THR A 126 4.57 14.89 -15.68
CA THR A 126 4.05 13.63 -15.12
C THR A 126 3.82 12.58 -16.19
N THR A 127 3.44 12.96 -17.42
CA THR A 127 3.35 12.05 -18.58
C THR A 127 4.70 11.43 -18.92
N GLU A 128 5.76 12.26 -18.97
CA GLU A 128 7.13 11.78 -19.23
C GLU A 128 7.59 10.81 -18.12
N LEU A 129 7.34 11.15 -16.85
CA LEU A 129 7.68 10.29 -15.70
C LEU A 129 6.94 8.95 -15.76
N PHE A 130 5.63 8.96 -15.93
CA PHE A 130 4.84 7.73 -16.00
C PHE A 130 5.29 6.83 -17.16
N ARG A 131 5.62 7.41 -18.31
CA ARG A 131 6.15 6.66 -19.45
C ARG A 131 7.54 6.09 -19.16
N ALA A 132 8.45 6.87 -18.57
CA ALA A 132 9.81 6.45 -18.26
C ALA A 132 9.84 5.27 -17.28
N PHE A 133 8.94 5.26 -16.30
CA PHE A 133 8.83 4.19 -15.31
C PHE A 133 7.82 3.10 -15.66
N GLY A 134 7.18 3.16 -16.84
CA GLY A 134 6.22 2.15 -17.29
C GLY A 134 4.93 2.07 -16.46
N ILE A 135 4.57 3.18 -15.79
CA ILE A 135 3.36 3.29 -14.96
C ILE A 135 2.17 3.57 -15.88
N ALA A 136 1.21 2.65 -15.93
CA ALA A 136 -0.03 2.79 -16.66
C ALA A 136 -1.23 2.58 -15.73
N LYS A 137 -2.33 3.27 -16.01
CA LYS A 137 -3.55 3.23 -15.17
C LYS A 137 -4.07 1.79 -14.99
N ASP A 138 -4.13 1.00 -16.07
CA ASP A 138 -4.63 -0.38 -16.02
C ASP A 138 -3.77 -1.27 -15.11
N LYS A 139 -2.45 -1.14 -15.22
CA LYS A 139 -1.52 -1.88 -14.36
C LYS A 139 -1.63 -1.46 -12.91
N PHE A 140 -1.78 -0.15 -12.67
CA PHE A 140 -1.96 0.38 -11.32
C PHE A 140 -3.26 -0.13 -10.70
N LEU A 141 -4.38 -0.10 -11.42
CA LEU A 141 -5.67 -0.62 -10.96
C LEU A 141 -5.61 -2.12 -10.65
N GLN A 142 -4.88 -2.91 -11.43
CA GLN A 142 -4.67 -4.33 -11.15
C GLN A 142 -3.96 -4.55 -9.81
N GLN A 143 -2.89 -3.80 -9.54
CA GLN A 143 -2.16 -3.90 -8.28
C GLN A 143 -2.98 -3.36 -7.10
N LEU A 144 -3.70 -2.27 -7.31
CA LEU A 144 -4.62 -1.72 -6.32
C LEU A 144 -5.70 -2.73 -5.92
N THR A 145 -6.32 -3.38 -6.91
CA THR A 145 -7.32 -4.43 -6.65
C THR A 145 -6.73 -5.63 -5.91
N ALA A 146 -5.48 -6.00 -6.20
CA ALA A 146 -4.80 -7.09 -5.51
C ALA A 146 -4.49 -6.76 -4.03
N VAL A 147 -4.23 -5.48 -3.70
CA VAL A 147 -3.95 -5.02 -2.33
C VAL A 147 -5.25 -4.77 -1.56
N ARG A 148 -6.18 -4.05 -2.17
CA ARG A 148 -7.42 -3.58 -1.55
C ARG A 148 -8.53 -4.65 -1.54
N GLY A 149 -8.52 -5.59 -2.51
CA GLY A 149 -9.63 -6.51 -2.73
C GLY A 149 -10.93 -5.76 -3.05
N ASN A 150 -12.03 -6.18 -2.41
CA ASN A 150 -13.35 -5.55 -2.55
C ASN A 150 -13.67 -4.56 -1.41
N GLN A 151 -12.68 -4.14 -0.62
CA GLN A 151 -12.90 -3.22 0.49
C GLN A 151 -13.17 -1.81 -0.04
N ARG A 152 -14.10 -1.10 0.60
CA ARG A 152 -14.43 0.31 0.31
C ARG A 152 -13.77 1.21 1.33
N VAL A 153 -13.43 2.41 0.91
CA VAL A 153 -12.96 3.48 1.79
C VAL A 153 -14.17 4.12 2.48
N THR A 154 -14.53 3.60 3.64
CA THR A 154 -15.65 4.07 4.47
C THR A 154 -15.20 4.79 5.72
N THR A 155 -13.89 4.87 5.96
CA THR A 155 -13.29 5.56 7.10
C THR A 155 -12.24 6.55 6.60
N ASP A 156 -11.88 7.50 7.42
CA ASP A 156 -10.83 8.48 7.15
C ASP A 156 -9.40 7.91 7.26
N ASN A 157 -9.25 6.66 7.71
CA ASN A 157 -7.97 5.95 7.82
C ASN A 157 -8.06 4.50 7.29
N PRO A 158 -8.33 4.30 5.98
CA PRO A 158 -8.53 2.98 5.39
C PRO A 158 -7.23 2.16 5.32
N GLU A 159 -6.07 2.83 5.25
CA GLU A 159 -4.77 2.19 5.14
C GLU A 159 -4.44 1.35 6.38
N ASP A 160 -4.91 1.74 7.55
CA ASP A 160 -4.79 0.93 8.77
C ASP A 160 -5.53 -0.42 8.63
N THR A 161 -6.60 -0.45 7.85
CA THR A 161 -7.37 -1.67 7.58
C THR A 161 -6.68 -2.54 6.53
N TYR A 162 -6.12 -1.94 5.47
CA TYR A 162 -5.43 -2.68 4.40
C TYR A 162 -4.15 -3.36 4.89
N ASN A 163 -3.44 -2.72 5.82
CA ASN A 163 -2.19 -3.22 6.37
C ASN A 163 -2.34 -3.85 7.76
N ALA A 164 -3.55 -3.96 8.32
CA ALA A 164 -3.76 -4.47 9.68
C ALA A 164 -3.14 -5.86 9.89
N LEU A 165 -3.27 -6.77 8.92
CA LEU A 165 -2.65 -8.08 8.99
C LEU A 165 -1.11 -7.98 8.99
N GLN A 166 -0.53 -7.15 8.11
CA GLN A 166 0.93 -7.00 8.01
C GLN A 166 1.53 -6.29 9.23
N LYS A 167 0.77 -5.37 9.86
CA LYS A 167 1.18 -4.66 11.07
C LYS A 167 1.23 -5.58 12.30
N TYR A 168 0.33 -6.55 12.37
CA TYR A 168 0.17 -7.42 13.54
C TYR A 168 0.52 -8.89 13.29
N GLY A 169 1.16 -9.21 12.18
CA GLY A 169 1.51 -10.58 11.87
C GLY A 169 2.43 -10.74 10.67
N GLN A 170 2.67 -12.00 10.28
CA GLN A 170 3.61 -12.35 9.21
C GLN A 170 2.99 -13.40 8.29
N ASP A 171 3.16 -13.22 6.98
CA ASP A 171 2.83 -14.24 5.98
C ASP A 171 3.92 -15.32 5.94
N LEU A 172 3.62 -16.48 6.51
CA LEU A 172 4.55 -17.62 6.57
C LEU A 172 4.78 -18.23 5.18
N VAL A 173 3.83 -18.16 4.26
CA VAL A 173 4.00 -18.66 2.88
C VAL A 173 4.97 -17.76 2.11
N GLU A 174 4.88 -16.45 2.28
CA GLU A 174 5.84 -15.51 1.70
C GLU A 174 7.25 -15.71 2.28
N LEU A 175 7.36 -15.89 3.61
CA LEU A 175 8.63 -16.18 4.26
C LEU A 175 9.23 -17.51 3.76
N ALA A 176 8.39 -18.55 3.56
CA ALA A 176 8.82 -19.81 3.00
C ALA A 176 9.33 -19.67 1.56
N ARG A 177 8.66 -18.89 0.71
CA ARG A 177 9.11 -18.58 -0.66
C ARG A 177 10.46 -17.88 -0.68
N LYS A 178 10.68 -16.97 0.27
CA LYS A 178 11.96 -16.24 0.46
C LYS A 178 13.03 -17.06 1.19
N GLN A 179 12.75 -18.33 1.50
CA GLN A 179 13.66 -19.23 2.24
C GLN A 179 14.12 -18.65 3.60
N LYS A 180 13.25 -17.91 4.27
CA LYS A 180 13.51 -17.28 5.57
C LYS A 180 12.99 -18.10 6.77
N LEU A 181 12.38 -19.25 6.53
CA LEU A 181 11.92 -20.18 7.57
C LEU A 181 12.91 -21.31 7.74
N ASP A 182 13.16 -21.68 8.99
CA ASP A 182 13.98 -22.84 9.32
C ASP A 182 13.33 -24.15 8.83
N PRO A 183 14.12 -25.17 8.43
CA PRO A 183 13.58 -26.46 8.02
C PRO A 183 12.91 -27.16 9.20
N VAL A 184 11.67 -27.60 9.02
CA VAL A 184 10.91 -28.33 10.04
C VAL A 184 11.19 -29.82 9.89
N ILE A 185 11.77 -30.44 10.92
CA ILE A 185 12.16 -31.82 10.96
C ILE A 185 11.32 -32.58 11.99
N GLY A 186 10.90 -33.81 11.65
CA GLY A 186 10.25 -34.72 12.60
C GLY A 186 8.79 -34.37 12.95
N ARG A 187 8.11 -33.52 12.17
CA ARG A 187 6.71 -33.09 12.39
C ARG A 187 5.77 -33.46 11.24
N ASP A 188 6.15 -34.41 10.41
CA ASP A 188 5.38 -34.77 9.21
C ASP A 188 3.99 -35.27 9.53
N GLN A 189 3.81 -36.01 10.60
CA GLN A 189 2.52 -36.59 10.95
C GLN A 189 1.55 -35.52 11.46
N GLU A 190 2.02 -34.59 12.29
CA GLU A 190 1.23 -33.48 12.79
C GLU A 190 0.82 -32.53 11.66
N ILE A 191 1.73 -32.20 10.75
CA ILE A 191 1.45 -31.35 9.58
C ILE A 191 0.42 -32.02 8.67
N ARG A 192 0.54 -33.33 8.39
CA ARG A 192 -0.48 -34.09 7.63
C ARG A 192 -1.85 -34.08 8.32
N ASN A 193 -1.90 -34.19 9.64
CA ASN A 193 -3.15 -34.10 10.39
C ASN A 193 -3.77 -32.71 10.27
N VAL A 194 -2.97 -31.64 10.39
CA VAL A 194 -3.42 -30.26 10.18
C VAL A 194 -3.99 -30.08 8.76
N ILE A 195 -3.27 -30.51 7.73
CA ILE A 195 -3.71 -30.48 6.32
C ILE A 195 -5.05 -31.20 6.16
N ARG A 196 -5.18 -32.40 6.73
CA ARG A 196 -6.42 -33.18 6.68
C ARG A 196 -7.60 -32.46 7.33
N ILE A 197 -7.36 -31.79 8.47
CA ILE A 197 -8.42 -31.03 9.16
C ILE A 197 -8.81 -29.80 8.34
N LEU A 198 -7.84 -29.01 7.85
CA LEU A 198 -8.06 -27.83 7.03
C LEU A 198 -8.79 -28.13 5.72
N SER A 199 -8.63 -29.36 5.17
CA SER A 199 -9.29 -29.79 3.94
C SER A 199 -10.76 -30.22 4.12
N ARG A 200 -11.28 -30.24 5.34
CA ARG A 200 -12.70 -30.56 5.61
C ARG A 200 -13.61 -29.41 5.18
N LYS A 201 -14.85 -29.74 4.81
CA LYS A 201 -15.89 -28.72 4.51
C LYS A 201 -16.36 -27.98 5.76
N THR A 202 -16.39 -28.64 6.90
CA THR A 202 -16.82 -28.12 8.20
C THR A 202 -15.87 -28.60 9.29
N LYS A 203 -15.85 -27.94 10.45
CA LYS A 203 -14.95 -28.27 11.59
C LYS A 203 -13.48 -28.36 11.15
N ASN A 204 -13.08 -27.38 10.33
CA ASN A 204 -11.76 -27.31 9.71
C ASN A 204 -10.75 -26.43 10.48
N ASN A 205 -10.99 -26.20 11.77
CA ASN A 205 -10.11 -25.41 12.63
C ASN A 205 -9.25 -26.36 13.50
N PRO A 206 -8.00 -26.67 13.10
CA PRO A 206 -7.11 -27.47 13.94
C PRO A 206 -6.65 -26.68 15.15
N CYS A 207 -6.61 -27.32 16.33
CA CYS A 207 -6.03 -26.78 17.54
C CYS A 207 -4.80 -27.59 17.92
N LEU A 208 -3.66 -26.91 18.10
CA LEU A 208 -2.39 -27.51 18.53
C LEU A 208 -2.22 -27.31 20.03
N ILE A 209 -2.20 -28.39 20.78
CA ILE A 209 -2.03 -28.39 22.24
C ILE A 209 -0.67 -29.00 22.61
N GLY A 210 -0.10 -28.54 23.69
CA GLY A 210 1.19 -29.03 24.21
C GLY A 210 1.90 -28.00 25.07
N GLU A 211 2.94 -28.41 25.76
CA GLU A 211 3.79 -27.57 26.61
C GLU A 211 4.45 -26.42 25.80
N PRO A 212 4.86 -25.32 26.45
CA PRO A 212 5.70 -24.30 25.81
C PRO A 212 6.97 -24.91 25.22
N GLY A 213 7.42 -24.44 24.05
CA GLY A 213 8.67 -24.86 23.43
C GLY A 213 8.64 -26.18 22.65
N VAL A 214 7.52 -26.94 22.66
CA VAL A 214 7.45 -28.24 21.92
C VAL A 214 7.30 -28.11 20.40
N GLY A 215 7.40 -26.90 19.84
CA GLY A 215 7.40 -26.67 18.39
C GLY A 215 6.01 -26.56 17.76
N LYS A 216 5.00 -26.05 18.47
CA LYS A 216 3.64 -25.81 17.90
C LYS A 216 3.69 -24.86 16.70
N THR A 217 4.45 -23.78 16.79
CA THR A 217 4.63 -22.80 15.69
C THR A 217 5.32 -23.43 14.49
N ALA A 218 6.30 -24.30 14.70
CA ALA A 218 7.00 -25.01 13.63
C ALA A 218 6.05 -25.85 12.74
N ILE A 219 4.92 -26.31 13.28
CA ILE A 219 3.90 -27.02 12.49
C ILE A 219 3.24 -26.08 11.47
N ALA A 220 2.95 -24.83 11.84
CA ALA A 220 2.39 -23.83 10.91
C ALA A 220 3.43 -23.42 9.86
N GLU A 221 4.69 -23.26 10.25
CA GLU A 221 5.81 -22.99 9.32
C GLU A 221 6.01 -24.15 8.34
N GLY A 222 5.97 -25.39 8.82
CA GLY A 222 6.05 -26.59 7.99
C GLY A 222 4.87 -26.73 7.01
N LEU A 223 3.66 -26.32 7.42
CA LEU A 223 2.51 -26.22 6.51
C LEU A 223 2.77 -25.18 5.39
N ALA A 224 3.27 -24.01 5.73
CA ALA A 224 3.62 -22.98 4.76
C ALA A 224 4.68 -23.45 3.75
N GLN A 225 5.71 -24.16 4.24
CA GLN A 225 6.73 -24.77 3.37
C GLN A 225 6.15 -25.82 2.43
N ARG A 226 5.18 -26.63 2.87
CA ARG A 226 4.49 -27.62 2.02
C ARG A 226 3.61 -26.97 0.98
N ILE A 227 2.92 -25.86 1.31
CA ILE A 227 2.15 -25.08 0.33
C ILE A 227 3.07 -24.58 -0.78
N VAL A 228 4.22 -24.01 -0.44
CA VAL A 228 5.21 -23.52 -1.42
C VAL A 228 5.74 -24.64 -2.32
N ARG A 229 5.95 -25.84 -1.76
CA ARG A 229 6.40 -27.03 -2.52
C ARG A 229 5.29 -27.69 -3.34
N GLY A 230 4.03 -27.28 -3.16
CA GLY A 230 2.87 -27.92 -3.78
C GLY A 230 2.50 -29.27 -3.15
N ASP A 231 3.07 -29.65 -1.99
CA ASP A 231 2.82 -30.89 -1.25
C ASP A 231 1.59 -30.75 -0.33
N VAL A 232 0.49 -30.27 -0.91
CA VAL A 232 -0.82 -30.09 -0.27
C VAL A 232 -1.95 -30.37 -1.27
N PRO A 233 -3.16 -30.72 -0.80
CA PRO A 233 -4.32 -30.84 -1.66
C PRO A 233 -4.63 -29.55 -2.43
N GLU A 234 -5.32 -29.67 -3.58
CA GLU A 234 -5.61 -28.55 -4.51
C GLU A 234 -6.26 -27.34 -3.82
N ASN A 235 -7.17 -27.60 -2.90
CA ASN A 235 -7.87 -26.53 -2.15
C ASN A 235 -6.99 -25.72 -1.20
N LEU A 236 -5.74 -26.15 -0.97
CA LEU A 236 -4.78 -25.46 -0.09
C LEU A 236 -3.57 -24.87 -0.85
N LYS A 237 -3.38 -25.17 -2.14
CA LYS A 237 -2.21 -24.71 -2.91
C LYS A 237 -2.06 -23.19 -3.00
N ASP A 238 -3.21 -22.49 -3.14
CA ASP A 238 -3.23 -21.02 -3.27
C ASP A 238 -3.61 -20.32 -1.95
N ARG A 239 -3.46 -21.02 -0.83
CA ARG A 239 -3.79 -20.45 0.48
C ARG A 239 -2.58 -19.80 1.12
N THR A 240 -2.84 -18.71 1.82
CA THR A 240 -1.88 -18.04 2.68
C THR A 240 -2.01 -18.55 4.10
N VAL A 241 -0.89 -18.75 4.77
CA VAL A 241 -0.82 -19.02 6.22
C VAL A 241 -0.26 -17.77 6.88
N PHE A 242 -1.08 -17.12 7.67
CA PHE A 242 -0.72 -15.88 8.34
C PHE A 242 -0.57 -16.09 9.84
N SER A 243 0.60 -15.75 10.40
CA SER A 243 0.84 -15.78 11.85
C SER A 243 0.45 -14.45 12.46
N LEU A 244 -0.56 -14.42 13.32
CA LEU A 244 -1.05 -13.22 13.98
C LEU A 244 -0.44 -13.13 15.39
N ASP A 245 0.18 -11.98 15.71
CA ASP A 245 0.64 -11.66 17.06
C ASP A 245 -0.52 -11.02 17.86
N MET A 246 -1.14 -11.81 18.71
CA MET A 246 -2.24 -11.35 19.56
C MET A 246 -1.79 -10.31 20.60
N GLY A 247 -0.53 -10.36 21.05
CA GLY A 247 0.02 -9.39 21.99
C GLY A 247 0.16 -8.01 21.34
N ALA A 248 0.75 -7.96 20.15
CA ALA A 248 0.88 -6.73 19.36
C ALA A 248 -0.50 -6.16 18.96
N LEU A 249 -1.46 -7.03 18.61
CA LEU A 249 -2.82 -6.61 18.26
C LEU A 249 -3.51 -5.91 19.44
N VAL A 250 -3.45 -6.48 20.64
CA VAL A 250 -4.07 -5.88 21.85
C VAL A 250 -3.34 -4.61 22.28
N ALA A 251 -2.01 -4.57 22.20
CA ALA A 251 -1.21 -3.40 22.55
C ALA A 251 -1.41 -2.23 21.55
N GLY A 252 -1.66 -2.53 20.27
CA GLY A 252 -1.90 -1.54 19.22
C GLY A 252 -3.34 -1.03 19.12
N ALA A 253 -4.26 -1.58 19.91
CA ALA A 253 -5.66 -1.16 19.95
C ALA A 253 -5.96 -0.04 20.98
N LYS A 254 -4.92 0.66 21.48
CA LYS A 254 -5.04 1.79 22.39
C LYS A 254 -4.87 3.11 21.68
#